data_0b82f6db948742701fab8067b6800d55
#
_entry.id   0b82f6db948742701fab8067b6800d55
#
_cell.length_a   1.000
_cell.length_b   1.000
_cell.length_c   1.000
_cell.angle_alpha   90.00
_cell.angle_beta   90.00
_cell.angle_gamma   90.00
#
_symmetry.space_group_name_H-M   'P 1'
#
loop_
_entity.id
_entity.type
_entity.pdbx_description
1 polymer ?
#
loop_
_entity_poly.entity_id
_entity_poly.type
_entity_poly.pdbx_seq_one_letter_code
_entity_poly.pdbx_strand_id
1 'polypeptide(L)'
;MALERLTAGDLVPRLLRGAAWSGATLALVAFFVYLGFPYGLLVDRWIAEVESGQPVAIRYQEVSAQPGWLGPGIVVQQGSVHLESGAVIEIDELFVRPAWSLGWLRGHPSIHLDAQSGDARLEAFIEAPLHLRGQLEDFDLSRLDAPGALGRADLKGRTRVEFDLRRDADAGWQGTAQLAIADGSFKPPDVGIAIPYERLEATLQITPAGLLSIESSEMEGKHFSGSASGTIQLGDTGGADALDLDFELKVPDRAIRNALRNNKIHVDPTGRGRIHFSGTLANPVYP
;
A
#
# COMPACT_ATOMS: atom_id res chain seq x y z
N MET A 1 56.15 23.02 -48.12
CA MET A 1 55.24 22.34 -47.25
C MET A 1 54.96 23.26 -46.08
N ALA A 2 53.82 23.94 -46.11
CA ALA A 2 53.42 24.87 -45.08
C ALA A 2 52.67 24.08 -44.01
N LEU A 3 53.26 23.90 -42.86
CA LEU A 3 52.55 23.42 -41.62
C LEU A 3 51.73 24.61 -41.15
N GLU A 4 50.41 24.59 -41.47
CA GLU A 4 49.44 25.48 -40.83
C GLU A 4 49.48 25.27 -39.29
N ARG A 5 49.96 26.29 -38.60
CA ARG A 5 49.91 26.34 -37.14
C ARG A 5 48.45 26.51 -36.73
N LEU A 6 47.81 25.40 -36.39
CA LEU A 6 46.50 25.44 -35.71
C LEU A 6 46.68 26.22 -34.41
N THR A 7 46.11 27.41 -34.34
CA THR A 7 46.13 28.25 -33.14
C THR A 7 45.20 27.61 -32.10
N ALA A 8 45.59 27.64 -30.83
CA ALA A 8 44.80 27.08 -29.71
C ALA A 8 43.34 27.60 -29.66
N GLY A 9 43.11 28.79 -30.28
CA GLY A 9 41.78 29.39 -30.40
C GLY A 9 40.82 28.63 -31.32
N ASP A 10 41.31 27.88 -32.33
CA ASP A 10 40.47 27.11 -33.27
C ASP A 10 40.21 25.68 -32.82
N LEU A 11 41.01 25.18 -31.88
CA LEU A 11 40.85 23.81 -31.34
C LEU A 11 39.70 23.70 -30.34
N VAL A 12 39.51 24.68 -29.48
CA VAL A 12 38.48 24.69 -28.44
C VAL A 12 37.05 24.58 -29.01
N PRO A 13 36.64 25.42 -30.03
CA PRO A 13 35.29 25.31 -30.60
C PRO A 13 35.07 24.01 -31.37
N ARG A 14 36.11 23.42 -31.97
CA ARG A 14 36.00 22.12 -32.65
C ARG A 14 35.84 20.98 -31.69
N LEU A 15 36.55 20.99 -30.57
CA LEU A 15 36.40 20.00 -29.49
C LEU A 15 35.02 20.10 -28.80
N LEU A 16 34.54 21.31 -28.53
CA LEU A 16 33.21 21.55 -27.98
C LEU A 16 32.10 21.05 -28.92
N ARG A 17 32.22 21.32 -30.24
CA ARG A 17 31.28 20.78 -31.23
C ARG A 17 31.33 19.25 -31.28
N GLY A 18 32.51 18.65 -31.28
CA GLY A 18 32.68 17.20 -31.26
C GLY A 18 32.04 16.56 -30.01
N ALA A 19 32.30 17.16 -28.85
CA ALA A 19 31.69 16.70 -27.58
C ALA A 19 30.14 16.85 -27.59
N ALA A 20 29.63 17.97 -28.14
CA ALA A 20 28.18 18.18 -28.25
C ALA A 20 27.52 17.16 -29.19
N TRP A 21 28.12 16.86 -30.33
CA TRP A 21 27.61 15.84 -31.27
C TRP A 21 27.70 14.43 -30.66
N SER A 22 28.80 14.09 -29.99
CA SER A 22 28.94 12.81 -29.32
C SER A 22 27.89 12.65 -28.17
N GLY A 23 27.68 13.72 -27.40
CA GLY A 23 26.65 13.76 -26.37
C GLY A 23 25.24 13.59 -26.96
N ALA A 24 24.92 14.31 -28.04
CA ALA A 24 23.63 14.18 -28.71
C ALA A 24 23.40 12.76 -29.27
N THR A 25 24.44 12.18 -29.87
CA THR A 25 24.37 10.80 -30.40
C THR A 25 24.16 9.80 -29.28
N LEU A 26 24.88 9.90 -28.17
CA LEU A 26 24.69 9.04 -26.99
C LEU A 26 23.30 9.19 -26.41
N ALA A 27 22.79 10.42 -26.29
CA ALA A 27 21.44 10.68 -25.82
C ALA A 27 20.38 10.05 -26.74
N LEU A 28 20.57 10.15 -28.05
CA LEU A 28 19.68 9.56 -29.04
C LEU A 28 19.69 8.02 -28.96
N VAL A 29 20.88 7.42 -28.88
CA VAL A 29 21.02 5.96 -28.72
C VAL A 29 20.36 5.52 -27.43
N ALA A 30 20.62 6.19 -26.31
CA ALA A 30 19.98 5.88 -25.02
C ALA A 30 18.45 5.99 -25.11
N PHE A 31 17.93 7.00 -25.80
CA PHE A 31 16.51 7.20 -26.03
C PHE A 31 15.89 6.05 -26.85
N PHE A 32 16.55 5.62 -27.96
CA PHE A 32 16.05 4.49 -28.75
C PHE A 32 16.16 3.15 -28.00
N VAL A 33 17.23 2.94 -27.24
CA VAL A 33 17.37 1.76 -26.38
C VAL A 33 16.24 1.76 -25.34
N TYR A 34 15.95 2.90 -24.73
CA TYR A 34 14.85 3.05 -23.79
C TYR A 34 13.50 2.71 -24.43
N LEU A 35 13.18 3.27 -25.61
CA LEU A 35 11.91 3.00 -26.28
C LEU A 35 11.78 1.56 -26.78
N GLY A 36 12.88 0.94 -27.21
CA GLY A 36 12.90 -0.43 -27.73
C GLY A 36 13.19 -1.51 -26.69
N PHE A 37 13.34 -1.14 -25.42
CA PHE A 37 13.64 -2.09 -24.37
C PHE A 37 12.44 -2.99 -24.11
N PRO A 38 12.63 -4.31 -23.98
CA PRO A 38 11.54 -5.25 -23.73
C PRO A 38 11.09 -5.23 -22.24
N TYR A 39 10.40 -4.17 -21.85
CA TYR A 39 9.94 -3.97 -20.46
C TYR A 39 9.09 -5.11 -19.94
N GLY A 40 8.31 -5.76 -20.80
CA GLY A 40 7.52 -6.94 -20.43
C GLY A 40 8.35 -8.01 -19.78
N LEU A 41 9.51 -8.37 -20.36
CA LEU A 41 10.40 -9.39 -19.79
C LEU A 41 10.94 -9.00 -18.41
N LEU A 42 11.16 -7.69 -18.18
CA LEU A 42 11.63 -7.20 -16.90
C LEU A 42 10.52 -7.28 -15.85
N VAL A 43 9.32 -6.87 -16.23
CA VAL A 43 8.13 -6.95 -15.35
C VAL A 43 7.79 -8.42 -15.04
N ASP A 44 7.79 -9.30 -16.04
CA ASP A 44 7.56 -10.74 -15.83
C ASP A 44 8.55 -11.34 -14.82
N ARG A 45 9.82 -10.94 -14.91
CA ARG A 45 10.84 -11.42 -13.96
C ARG A 45 10.57 -10.92 -12.54
N TRP A 46 10.19 -9.64 -12.38
CA TRP A 46 9.85 -9.08 -11.06
C TRP A 46 8.60 -9.73 -10.49
N ILE A 47 7.58 -9.95 -11.31
CA ILE A 47 6.36 -10.66 -10.90
C ILE A 47 6.73 -12.06 -10.42
N ALA A 48 7.50 -12.83 -11.19
CA ALA A 48 7.92 -14.16 -10.80
C ALA A 48 8.72 -14.19 -9.48
N GLU A 49 9.53 -13.16 -9.22
CA GLU A 49 10.25 -13.01 -7.95
C GLU A 49 9.30 -12.72 -6.78
N VAL A 50 8.32 -11.85 -6.96
CA VAL A 50 7.30 -11.56 -5.95
C VAL A 50 6.42 -12.78 -5.68
N GLU A 51 5.92 -13.43 -6.71
CA GLU A 51 5.09 -14.63 -6.60
C GLU A 51 5.83 -15.80 -5.95
N SER A 52 7.16 -15.90 -6.13
CA SER A 52 7.95 -16.94 -5.47
C SER A 52 8.08 -16.77 -3.96
N GLY A 53 7.94 -15.53 -3.47
CA GLY A 53 8.09 -15.19 -2.06
C GLY A 53 6.80 -14.90 -1.33
N GLN A 54 5.68 -14.78 -2.06
CA GLN A 54 4.38 -14.39 -1.50
C GLN A 54 3.27 -15.20 -2.18
N PRO A 55 2.21 -15.58 -1.45
CA PRO A 55 1.07 -16.30 -2.01
C PRO A 55 0.13 -15.34 -2.77
N VAL A 56 0.65 -14.71 -3.81
CA VAL A 56 -0.07 -13.79 -4.69
C VAL A 56 0.17 -14.15 -6.13
N ALA A 57 -0.82 -13.94 -7.00
CA ALA A 57 -0.65 -14.04 -8.44
C ALA A 57 -0.95 -12.68 -9.09
N ILE A 58 0.01 -12.20 -9.88
CA ILE A 58 -0.06 -10.88 -10.51
C ILE A 58 -0.23 -11.07 -12.02
N ARG A 59 -1.20 -10.40 -12.60
CA ARG A 59 -1.45 -10.41 -14.04
C ARG A 59 -1.53 -8.99 -14.55
N TYR A 60 -1.15 -8.77 -15.80
CA TYR A 60 -1.28 -7.49 -16.49
C TYR A 60 -1.50 -7.72 -17.99
N GLN A 61 -2.02 -6.71 -18.68
CA GLN A 61 -2.26 -6.82 -20.13
C GLN A 61 -1.16 -6.17 -20.95
N GLU A 62 -0.73 -4.96 -20.58
CA GLU A 62 0.21 -4.19 -21.38
C GLU A 62 1.26 -3.50 -20.51
N VAL A 63 2.50 -3.46 -21.03
CA VAL A 63 3.60 -2.70 -20.46
C VAL A 63 4.20 -1.82 -21.53
N SER A 64 4.27 -0.53 -21.28
CA SER A 64 4.83 0.44 -22.19
C SER A 64 5.81 1.40 -21.50
N ALA A 65 6.74 1.92 -22.30
CA ALA A 65 7.62 2.99 -21.84
C ALA A 65 6.90 4.33 -21.93
N GLN A 66 6.93 5.11 -20.87
CA GLN A 66 6.39 6.46 -20.85
C GLN A 66 7.49 7.47 -20.53
N PRO A 67 7.93 8.27 -21.53
CA PRO A 67 8.86 9.36 -21.28
C PRO A 67 8.13 10.46 -20.51
N GLY A 68 8.57 10.74 -19.28
CA GLY A 68 8.02 11.80 -18.45
C GLY A 68 8.98 12.97 -18.30
N TRP A 69 8.46 14.13 -17.87
CA TRP A 69 9.26 15.31 -17.56
C TRP A 69 10.31 15.04 -16.47
N LEU A 70 9.97 14.18 -15.50
CA LEU A 70 10.86 13.80 -14.39
C LEU A 70 11.73 12.56 -14.68
N GLY A 71 11.82 12.18 -15.95
CA GLY A 71 12.61 11.04 -16.40
C GLY A 71 11.78 9.90 -17.01
N PRO A 72 12.46 8.86 -17.49
CA PRO A 72 11.80 7.71 -18.07
C PRO A 72 11.02 6.94 -17.04
N GLY A 73 9.84 6.45 -17.40
CA GLY A 73 8.99 5.60 -16.59
C GLY A 73 8.43 4.43 -17.37
N ILE A 74 7.81 3.51 -16.68
CA ILE A 74 7.10 2.35 -17.22
C ILE A 74 5.65 2.46 -16.76
N VAL A 75 4.74 2.25 -17.69
CA VAL A 75 3.30 2.11 -17.38
C VAL A 75 2.89 0.66 -17.57
N VAL A 76 2.25 0.13 -16.58
CA VAL A 76 1.56 -1.16 -16.63
C VAL A 76 0.07 -0.88 -16.64
N GLN A 77 -0.64 -1.36 -17.63
CA GLN A 77 -2.08 -1.15 -17.77
C GLN A 77 -2.85 -2.44 -17.50
N GLN A 78 -4.03 -2.28 -16.90
CA GLN A 78 -4.98 -3.35 -16.60
C GLN A 78 -4.31 -4.52 -15.86
N GLY A 79 -3.73 -4.19 -14.71
CA GLY A 79 -3.16 -5.15 -13.78
C GLY A 79 -4.23 -5.74 -12.87
N SER A 80 -3.98 -6.94 -12.37
CA SER A 80 -4.75 -7.53 -11.27
C SER A 80 -3.84 -8.31 -10.33
N VAL A 81 -4.08 -8.16 -9.05
CA VAL A 81 -3.39 -8.89 -7.98
C VAL A 81 -4.40 -9.83 -7.34
N HIS A 82 -4.17 -11.12 -7.51
CA HIS A 82 -4.98 -12.17 -6.90
C HIS A 82 -4.30 -12.62 -5.60
N LEU A 83 -4.98 -12.43 -4.49
CA LEU A 83 -4.53 -12.86 -3.18
C LEU A 83 -4.92 -14.32 -2.92
N GLU A 84 -4.18 -15.03 -2.09
CA GLU A 84 -4.51 -16.40 -1.66
C GLU A 84 -5.91 -16.49 -1.02
N SER A 85 -6.33 -15.40 -0.39
CA SER A 85 -7.68 -15.25 0.16
C SER A 85 -8.80 -15.35 -0.90
N GLY A 86 -8.49 -15.32 -2.19
CA GLY A 86 -9.44 -15.23 -3.30
C GLY A 86 -9.80 -13.79 -3.66
N ALA A 87 -9.39 -12.79 -2.88
CA ALA A 87 -9.62 -11.40 -3.21
C ALA A 87 -8.82 -10.99 -4.45
N VAL A 88 -9.43 -10.19 -5.31
CA VAL A 88 -8.80 -9.64 -6.51
C VAL A 88 -8.78 -8.12 -6.39
N ILE A 89 -7.60 -7.55 -6.52
CA ILE A 89 -7.39 -6.10 -6.57
C ILE A 89 -7.10 -5.75 -8.03
N GLU A 90 -8.00 -5.01 -8.65
CA GLU A 90 -7.81 -4.51 -10.01
C GLU A 90 -7.03 -3.20 -9.98
N ILE A 91 -6.08 -3.04 -10.90
CA ILE A 91 -5.24 -1.86 -11.06
C ILE A 91 -5.43 -1.39 -12.51
N ASP A 92 -6.04 -0.22 -12.70
CA ASP A 92 -6.27 0.31 -14.03
C ASP A 92 -4.95 0.74 -14.68
N GLU A 93 -4.13 1.45 -13.91
CA GLU A 93 -2.82 1.94 -14.35
C GLU A 93 -1.83 1.93 -13.18
N LEU A 94 -0.63 1.45 -13.43
CA LEU A 94 0.51 1.54 -12.52
C LEU A 94 1.67 2.21 -13.24
N PHE A 95 2.05 3.40 -12.79
CA PHE A 95 3.21 4.13 -13.28
C PHE A 95 4.39 3.96 -12.34
N VAL A 96 5.51 3.51 -12.88
CA VAL A 96 6.76 3.28 -12.15
C VAL A 96 7.87 4.12 -12.77
N ARG A 97 8.54 4.93 -11.98
CA ARG A 97 9.67 5.75 -12.44
C ARG A 97 10.77 5.84 -11.39
N PRO A 98 12.00 6.09 -11.81
CA PRO A 98 13.06 6.46 -10.88
C PRO A 98 12.73 7.77 -10.17
N ALA A 99 12.86 7.78 -8.86
CA ALA A 99 12.80 9.01 -8.05
C ALA A 99 14.21 9.57 -7.92
N TRP A 100 14.60 10.46 -8.83
CA TRP A 100 15.95 11.02 -8.87
C TRP A 100 16.25 11.82 -7.60
N SER A 101 17.23 11.38 -6.86
CA SER A 101 17.71 12.03 -5.63
C SER A 101 19.23 11.94 -5.53
N LEU A 102 19.82 12.74 -4.65
CA LEU A 102 21.24 12.59 -4.32
C LEU A 102 21.60 11.21 -3.73
N GLY A 103 20.61 10.48 -3.27
CA GLY A 103 20.73 9.08 -2.83
C GLY A 103 21.28 8.17 -3.91
N TRP A 104 20.90 8.38 -5.17
CA TRP A 104 21.42 7.61 -6.32
C TRP A 104 22.92 7.67 -6.42
N LEU A 105 23.52 8.85 -6.19
CA LEU A 105 24.98 9.02 -6.21
C LEU A 105 25.67 8.31 -5.02
N ARG A 106 24.93 8.00 -3.97
CA ARG A 106 25.40 7.28 -2.79
C ARG A 106 25.08 5.80 -2.80
N GLY A 107 24.54 5.28 -3.91
CA GLY A 107 24.14 3.88 -4.04
C GLY A 107 22.79 3.53 -3.40
N HIS A 108 21.95 4.53 -3.10
CA HIS A 108 20.59 4.36 -2.60
C HIS A 108 19.57 4.77 -3.68
N PRO A 109 19.29 3.92 -4.67
CA PRO A 109 18.28 4.19 -5.67
C PRO A 109 16.90 4.24 -5.04
N SER A 110 16.06 5.12 -5.53
CA SER A 110 14.67 5.22 -5.14
C SER A 110 13.75 5.15 -6.37
N ILE A 111 12.58 4.56 -6.18
CA ILE A 111 11.55 4.36 -7.19
C ILE A 111 10.28 5.04 -6.70
N HIS A 112 9.59 5.71 -7.58
CA HIS A 112 8.28 6.27 -7.35
C HIS A 112 7.24 5.39 -8.06
N LEU A 113 6.19 5.04 -7.33
CA LEU A 113 5.02 4.31 -7.81
C LEU A 113 3.81 5.22 -7.73
N ASP A 114 3.02 5.24 -8.77
CA ASP A 114 1.69 5.88 -8.79
C ASP A 114 0.72 4.87 -9.41
N ALA A 115 -0.23 4.36 -8.63
CA ALA A 115 -1.20 3.39 -9.10
C ALA A 115 -2.61 3.92 -8.94
N GLN A 116 -3.46 3.62 -9.92
CA GLN A 116 -4.86 4.00 -9.95
C GLN A 116 -5.74 2.76 -10.10
N SER A 117 -6.82 2.71 -9.32
CA SER A 117 -7.84 1.67 -9.35
C SER A 117 -9.21 2.31 -9.13
N GLY A 118 -9.94 2.62 -10.20
CA GLY A 118 -11.14 3.43 -10.16
C GLY A 118 -10.86 4.81 -9.58
N ASP A 119 -11.50 5.15 -8.45
CA ASP A 119 -11.28 6.41 -7.72
C ASP A 119 -10.06 6.34 -6.78
N ALA A 120 -9.60 5.13 -6.46
CA ALA A 120 -8.47 4.93 -5.54
C ALA A 120 -7.14 5.30 -6.20
N ARG A 121 -6.29 5.96 -5.43
CA ARG A 121 -4.94 6.33 -5.83
C ARG A 121 -3.92 5.92 -4.77
N LEU A 122 -2.91 5.18 -5.19
CA LEU A 122 -1.75 4.84 -4.38
C LEU A 122 -0.54 5.59 -4.90
N GLU A 123 0.09 6.38 -4.06
CA GLU A 123 1.40 6.98 -4.33
C GLU A 123 2.41 6.42 -3.33
N ALA A 124 3.51 5.86 -3.82
CA ALA A 124 4.51 5.26 -2.96
C ALA A 124 5.93 5.53 -3.45
N PHE A 125 6.86 5.58 -2.50
CA PHE A 125 8.29 5.67 -2.72
C PHE A 125 8.97 4.46 -2.11
N ILE A 126 9.81 3.80 -2.88
CA ILE A 126 10.63 2.68 -2.46
C ILE A 126 12.08 3.11 -2.54
N GLU A 127 12.79 3.12 -1.42
CA GLU A 127 14.21 3.42 -1.32
C GLU A 127 15.00 2.17 -0.92
N ALA A 128 16.19 1.99 -1.50
CA ALA A 128 17.08 0.93 -1.05
C ALA A 128 17.69 1.27 0.35
N PRO A 129 17.89 0.30 1.31
CA PRO A 129 17.74 -1.15 1.10
C PRO A 129 16.32 -1.68 1.07
N LEU A 130 15.34 -1.13 1.71
CA LEU A 130 13.91 -1.34 1.51
C LEU A 130 13.13 -0.47 2.52
N HIS A 131 12.98 0.78 2.15
CA HIS A 131 12.13 1.73 2.86
C HIS A 131 10.96 2.08 1.95
N LEU A 132 9.75 1.73 2.37
CA LEU A 132 8.51 1.95 1.67
C LEU A 132 7.71 3.01 2.42
N ARG A 133 7.44 4.13 1.77
CA ARG A 133 6.57 5.18 2.29
C ARG A 133 5.58 5.61 1.23
N GLY A 134 4.38 5.96 1.65
CA GLY A 134 3.38 6.38 0.68
C GLY A 134 2.02 6.63 1.31
N GLN A 135 1.07 6.84 0.42
CA GLN A 135 -0.32 7.08 0.76
C GLN A 135 -1.24 6.36 -0.22
N LEU A 136 -2.32 5.83 0.31
CA LEU A 136 -3.46 5.31 -0.45
C LEU A 136 -4.65 6.20 -0.15
N GLU A 137 -5.31 6.71 -1.17
CA GLU A 137 -6.47 7.60 -1.03
C GLU A 137 -7.69 7.01 -1.73
N ASP A 138 -8.87 7.35 -1.23
CA ASP A 138 -10.18 7.02 -1.80
C ASP A 138 -10.41 5.54 -2.15
N PHE A 139 -9.76 4.64 -1.43
CA PHE A 139 -9.96 3.21 -1.63
C PHE A 139 -11.29 2.76 -1.01
N ASP A 140 -12.18 2.20 -1.83
CA ASP A 140 -13.46 1.66 -1.39
C ASP A 140 -13.26 0.25 -0.81
N LEU A 141 -13.48 0.11 0.51
CA LEU A 141 -13.35 -1.17 1.21
C LEU A 141 -14.33 -2.23 0.72
N SER A 142 -15.44 -1.85 0.10
CA SER A 142 -16.39 -2.82 -0.46
C SER A 142 -15.81 -3.63 -1.63
N ARG A 143 -14.70 -3.16 -2.22
CA ARG A 143 -13.96 -3.89 -3.28
C ARG A 143 -13.03 -4.97 -2.72
N LEU A 144 -12.75 -4.93 -1.41
CA LEU A 144 -12.03 -6.01 -0.75
C LEU A 144 -13.00 -7.17 -0.50
N ASP A 145 -13.13 -8.03 -1.49
CA ASP A 145 -13.82 -9.31 -1.31
C ASP A 145 -12.92 -10.24 -0.49
N ALA A 146 -12.79 -9.92 0.80
CA ALA A 146 -11.92 -10.63 1.70
C ALA A 146 -12.66 -11.84 2.29
N PRO A 147 -12.26 -13.07 2.02
CA PRO A 147 -12.82 -14.24 2.68
C PRO A 147 -12.41 -14.28 4.16
N GLY A 148 -13.20 -14.95 4.97
CA GLY A 148 -12.95 -15.09 6.40
C GLY A 148 -13.74 -14.09 7.25
N ALA A 149 -13.20 -13.74 8.41
CA ALA A 149 -13.88 -12.88 9.38
C ALA A 149 -14.12 -11.45 8.88
N LEU A 150 -13.15 -10.90 8.14
CA LEU A 150 -13.28 -9.56 7.55
C LEU A 150 -14.31 -9.52 6.42
N GLY A 151 -14.39 -10.54 5.57
CA GLY A 151 -15.41 -10.64 4.53
C GLY A 151 -16.82 -10.84 5.10
N ARG A 152 -16.93 -11.54 6.24
CA ARG A 152 -18.21 -11.68 6.96
C ARG A 152 -18.64 -10.37 7.63
N ALA A 153 -17.71 -9.48 7.90
CA ALA A 153 -17.97 -8.23 8.59
C ALA A 153 -18.60 -7.15 7.69
N ASP A 154 -18.71 -7.36 6.38
CA ASP A 154 -19.27 -6.41 5.40
C ASP A 154 -18.83 -4.96 5.72
N LEU A 155 -17.51 -4.76 5.70
CA LEU A 155 -16.88 -3.47 5.99
C LEU A 155 -16.94 -2.57 4.76
N LYS A 156 -17.55 -1.40 4.89
CA LYS A 156 -17.68 -0.38 3.83
C LYS A 156 -17.09 0.93 4.29
N GLY A 157 -16.68 1.74 3.34
CA GLY A 157 -16.19 3.09 3.58
C GLY A 157 -15.07 3.46 2.63
N ARG A 158 -14.78 4.74 2.55
CA ARG A 158 -13.65 5.29 1.80
C ARG A 158 -12.44 5.38 2.71
N THR A 159 -11.35 4.77 2.28
CA THR A 159 -10.15 4.61 3.11
C THR A 159 -9.02 5.47 2.59
N ARG A 160 -8.35 6.13 3.53
CA ARG A 160 -7.02 6.73 3.34
C ARG A 160 -6.05 6.01 4.27
N VAL A 161 -4.89 5.65 3.74
CA VAL A 161 -3.79 5.06 4.52
C VAL A 161 -2.52 5.82 4.21
N GLU A 162 -1.83 6.27 5.24
CA GLU A 162 -0.46 6.77 5.14
C GLU A 162 0.47 5.79 5.82
N PHE A 163 1.60 5.45 5.20
CA PHE A 163 2.51 4.44 5.75
C PHE A 163 3.98 4.83 5.56
N ASP A 164 4.79 4.46 6.54
CA ASP A 164 6.25 4.54 6.53
C ASP A 164 6.80 3.23 7.11
N LEU A 165 7.25 2.34 6.24
CA LEU A 165 7.65 0.98 6.56
C LEU A 165 9.09 0.75 6.12
N ARG A 166 9.90 0.15 6.98
CA ARG A 166 11.27 -0.25 6.68
C ARG A 166 11.42 -1.75 6.90
N ARG A 167 12.14 -2.38 6.02
CA ARG A 167 12.52 -3.78 6.18
C ARG A 167 13.97 -3.87 6.59
N ASP A 168 14.20 -4.44 7.74
CA ASP A 168 15.52 -4.90 8.15
C ASP A 168 15.74 -6.33 7.60
N ALA A 169 16.92 -6.60 7.08
CA ALA A 169 17.24 -7.91 6.47
C ALA A 169 17.07 -9.08 7.46
N ASP A 170 17.40 -8.84 8.73
CA ASP A 170 17.43 -9.87 9.77
C ASP A 170 16.17 -9.84 10.66
N ALA A 171 15.51 -8.68 10.75
CA ALA A 171 14.46 -8.45 11.73
C ALA A 171 13.04 -8.35 11.12
N GLY A 172 12.91 -8.20 9.80
CA GLY A 172 11.61 -8.08 9.13
C GLY A 172 11.12 -6.64 8.96
N TRP A 173 9.82 -6.47 8.78
CA TRP A 173 9.19 -5.17 8.58
C TRP A 173 8.96 -4.44 9.89
N GLN A 174 9.19 -3.13 9.90
CA GLN A 174 8.90 -2.23 11.01
C GLN A 174 8.45 -0.87 10.50
N GLY A 175 7.63 -0.17 11.27
CA GLY A 175 7.20 1.17 10.92
C GLY A 175 5.80 1.48 11.42
N THR A 176 5.21 2.52 10.85
CA THR A 176 3.89 3.03 11.24
C THR A 176 2.96 3.12 10.04
N ALA A 177 1.67 2.97 10.29
CA ALA A 177 0.63 3.27 9.34
C ALA A 177 -0.51 4.03 10.05
N GLN A 178 -1.05 5.03 9.36
CA GLN A 178 -2.23 5.77 9.80
C GLN A 178 -3.37 5.43 8.85
N LEU A 179 -4.47 4.98 9.43
CA LEU A 179 -5.67 4.61 8.72
C LEU A 179 -6.78 5.60 9.04
N ALA A 180 -7.44 6.13 8.03
CA ALA A 180 -8.66 6.90 8.17
C ALA A 180 -9.72 6.34 7.23
N ILE A 181 -10.92 6.08 7.75
CA ILE A 181 -12.06 5.60 6.97
C ILE A 181 -13.22 6.56 7.22
N ALA A 182 -13.83 7.03 6.15
CA ALA A 182 -14.99 7.92 6.20
C ALA A 182 -16.24 7.24 5.63
N ASP A 183 -17.40 7.68 6.14
CA ASP A 183 -18.73 7.31 5.63
C ASP A 183 -18.92 5.79 5.46
N GLY A 184 -18.57 5.06 6.49
CA GLY A 184 -18.56 3.61 6.43
C GLY A 184 -19.71 2.93 7.18
N SER A 185 -19.73 1.63 7.05
CA SER A 185 -20.56 0.75 7.87
C SER A 185 -19.83 -0.56 8.18
N PHE A 186 -20.08 -1.05 9.34
CA PHE A 186 -19.58 -2.33 9.82
C PHE A 186 -20.76 -3.21 10.20
N LYS A 187 -20.81 -4.42 9.65
CA LYS A 187 -21.82 -5.40 10.00
C LYS A 187 -21.12 -6.60 10.64
N PRO A 188 -21.17 -6.72 11.97
CA PRO A 188 -20.61 -7.89 12.64
C PRO A 188 -21.30 -9.17 12.13
N PRO A 189 -20.56 -10.29 11.98
CA PRO A 189 -21.09 -11.51 11.36
C PRO A 189 -22.39 -12.03 11.98
N ASP A 190 -22.54 -11.88 13.28
CA ASP A 190 -23.68 -12.44 14.04
C ASP A 190 -24.73 -11.40 14.43
N VAL A 191 -24.51 -10.12 14.15
CA VAL A 191 -25.38 -9.01 14.60
C VAL A 191 -26.34 -8.57 13.50
N GLY A 192 -26.57 -9.15 12.44
CA GLY A 192 -27.62 -8.91 11.45
C GLY A 192 -27.91 -7.44 11.05
N ILE A 193 -27.30 -6.45 11.75
CA ILE A 193 -27.53 -5.03 11.60
C ILE A 193 -26.20 -4.35 11.22
N ALA A 194 -26.22 -3.59 10.12
CA ALA A 194 -25.09 -2.74 9.77
C ALA A 194 -25.04 -1.53 10.72
N ILE A 195 -23.88 -1.28 11.30
CA ILE A 195 -23.60 -0.17 12.19
C ILE A 195 -22.89 0.92 11.38
N PRO A 196 -23.56 2.02 11.01
CA PRO A 196 -22.94 3.09 10.24
C PRO A 196 -22.03 3.92 11.13
N TYR A 197 -20.86 4.27 10.63
CA TYR A 197 -19.94 5.22 11.26
C TYR A 197 -19.58 6.34 10.28
N GLU A 198 -19.33 7.53 10.82
CA GLU A 198 -18.95 8.71 10.04
C GLU A 198 -17.44 8.75 9.84
N ARG A 199 -16.69 8.33 10.87
CA ARG A 199 -15.22 8.35 10.88
C ARG A 199 -14.66 7.23 11.73
N LEU A 200 -13.61 6.59 11.20
CA LEU A 200 -12.75 5.69 11.93
C LEU A 200 -11.30 6.09 11.66
N GLU A 201 -10.55 6.34 12.71
CA GLU A 201 -9.11 6.59 12.61
C GLU A 201 -8.35 5.60 13.47
N ALA A 202 -7.19 5.16 12.97
CA ALA A 202 -6.31 4.29 13.73
C ALA A 202 -4.85 4.56 13.39
N THR A 203 -4.00 4.50 14.41
CA THR A 203 -2.55 4.49 14.26
C THR A 203 -2.05 3.09 14.57
N LEU A 204 -1.35 2.53 13.62
CA LEU A 204 -0.83 1.17 13.65
C LEU A 204 0.70 1.22 13.70
N GLN A 205 1.30 0.38 14.52
CA GLN A 205 2.73 0.16 14.57
C GLN A 205 3.07 -1.29 14.21
N ILE A 206 3.97 -1.47 13.29
CA ILE A 206 4.50 -2.78 12.89
C ILE A 206 5.88 -2.93 13.50
N THR A 207 6.10 -4.03 14.22
CA THR A 207 7.40 -4.36 14.80
C THR A 207 8.12 -5.41 13.96
N PRO A 208 9.44 -5.52 14.07
CA PRO A 208 10.21 -6.50 13.30
C PRO A 208 9.77 -7.96 13.52
N ALA A 209 9.18 -8.26 14.66
CA ALA A 209 8.66 -9.60 14.98
C ALA A 209 7.33 -9.93 14.27
N GLY A 210 6.86 -9.09 13.33
CA GLY A 210 5.56 -9.28 12.67
C GLY A 210 4.36 -8.95 13.56
N LEU A 211 4.57 -8.24 14.67
CA LEU A 211 3.49 -7.80 15.55
C LEU A 211 2.95 -6.45 15.06
N LEU A 212 1.67 -6.42 14.68
CA LEU A 212 0.93 -5.21 14.42
C LEU A 212 0.25 -4.78 15.71
N SER A 213 0.58 -3.60 16.22
CA SER A 213 -0.03 -2.99 17.39
C SER A 213 -0.93 -1.84 17.00
N ILE A 214 -2.13 -1.77 17.56
CA ILE A 214 -3.02 -0.62 17.45
C ILE A 214 -2.69 0.32 18.61
N GLU A 215 -1.95 1.41 18.35
CA GLU A 215 -1.55 2.37 19.37
C GLU A 215 -2.73 3.24 19.82
N SER A 216 -3.52 3.67 18.84
CA SER A 216 -4.74 4.43 19.08
C SER A 216 -5.74 4.13 17.98
N SER A 217 -7.00 4.06 18.34
CA SER A 217 -8.08 4.09 17.36
C SER A 217 -9.28 4.81 17.95
N GLU A 218 -9.98 5.53 17.08
CA GLU A 218 -11.21 6.22 17.42
C GLU A 218 -12.23 6.00 16.30
N MET A 219 -13.43 5.64 16.70
CA MET A 219 -14.55 5.45 15.80
C MET A 219 -15.71 6.32 16.26
N GLU A 220 -16.20 7.16 15.36
CA GLU A 220 -17.31 8.06 15.60
C GLU A 220 -18.45 7.76 14.63
N GLY A 221 -19.65 7.74 15.15
CA GLY A 221 -20.87 7.61 14.37
C GLY A 221 -22.03 8.26 15.09
N LYS A 222 -23.09 8.54 14.38
CA LYS A 222 -24.29 9.22 14.90
C LYS A 222 -24.90 8.57 16.14
N HIS A 223 -24.78 7.26 16.23
CA HIS A 223 -25.46 6.46 17.25
C HIS A 223 -24.51 5.71 18.19
N PHE A 224 -23.22 5.81 17.97
CA PHE A 224 -22.21 5.18 18.80
C PHE A 224 -20.85 5.85 18.61
N SER A 225 -19.98 5.67 19.56
CA SER A 225 -18.56 5.93 19.44
C SER A 225 -17.78 4.75 20.05
N GLY A 226 -16.53 4.59 19.68
CA GLY A 226 -15.71 3.51 20.20
C GLY A 226 -14.24 3.71 19.96
N SER A 227 -13.45 2.87 20.58
CA SER A 227 -12.02 2.78 20.38
C SER A 227 -11.60 1.32 20.36
N ALA A 228 -10.51 1.03 19.68
CA ALA A 228 -9.89 -0.29 19.70
C ALA A 228 -8.42 -0.17 20.10
N SER A 229 -7.92 -1.15 20.80
CA SER A 229 -6.51 -1.30 21.14
C SER A 229 -6.15 -2.77 21.18
N GLY A 230 -4.88 -3.08 21.02
CA GLY A 230 -4.40 -4.45 21.09
C GLY A 230 -3.40 -4.80 20.02
N THR A 231 -3.24 -6.08 19.75
CA THR A 231 -2.19 -6.58 18.87
C THR A 231 -2.71 -7.67 17.94
N ILE A 232 -2.10 -7.73 16.76
CA ILE A 232 -2.28 -8.79 15.77
C ILE A 232 -0.89 -9.33 15.45
N GLN A 233 -0.64 -10.58 15.79
CA GLN A 233 0.57 -11.27 15.38
C GLN A 233 0.37 -11.80 13.98
N LEU A 234 1.08 -11.21 13.01
CA LEU A 234 1.07 -11.70 11.64
C LEU A 234 1.90 -12.99 11.60
N GLY A 235 1.28 -14.08 11.18
CA GLY A 235 1.97 -15.37 11.04
C GLY A 235 3.01 -15.32 9.93
N ASP A 236 4.14 -15.97 10.16
CA ASP A 236 5.03 -16.33 9.05
C ASP A 236 4.28 -17.26 8.08
N THR A 237 4.68 -17.28 6.82
CA THR A 237 4.05 -18.04 5.74
C THR A 237 3.56 -19.43 6.20
N GLY A 238 2.24 -19.54 6.51
CA GLY A 238 1.59 -20.78 6.98
C GLY A 238 1.25 -20.83 8.48
N GLY A 239 1.61 -19.82 9.29
CA GLY A 239 1.16 -19.70 10.67
C GLY A 239 -0.20 -18.99 10.77
N ALA A 240 -1.00 -19.36 11.76
CA ALA A 240 -2.25 -18.65 12.03
C ALA A 240 -1.95 -17.29 12.69
N ASP A 241 -2.48 -16.22 12.12
CA ASP A 241 -2.43 -14.89 12.72
C ASP A 241 -3.13 -14.89 14.07
N ALA A 242 -2.42 -14.49 15.12
CA ALA A 242 -3.04 -14.39 16.45
C ALA A 242 -3.62 -12.99 16.68
N LEU A 243 -4.81 -12.95 17.23
CA LEU A 243 -5.58 -11.75 17.47
C LEU A 243 -5.77 -11.55 18.97
N ASP A 244 -5.48 -10.36 19.47
CA ASP A 244 -5.73 -9.92 20.83
C ASP A 244 -6.15 -8.46 20.82
N LEU A 245 -7.46 -8.20 20.72
CA LEU A 245 -8.01 -6.85 20.57
C LEU A 245 -9.10 -6.57 21.61
N ASP A 246 -9.01 -5.40 22.21
CA ASP A 246 -10.01 -4.83 23.09
C ASP A 246 -10.76 -3.70 22.38
N PHE A 247 -12.07 -3.81 22.33
CA PHE A 247 -12.96 -2.77 21.83
C PHE A 247 -13.76 -2.15 22.97
N GLU A 248 -13.70 -0.85 23.10
CA GLU A 248 -14.56 -0.09 23.97
C GLU A 248 -15.62 0.63 23.14
N LEU A 249 -16.89 0.41 23.48
CA LEU A 249 -18.04 0.97 22.77
C LEU A 249 -18.84 1.86 23.70
N LYS A 250 -19.33 2.97 23.18
CA LYS A 250 -20.32 3.84 23.82
C LYS A 250 -21.51 3.99 22.89
N VAL A 251 -22.63 3.42 23.27
CA VAL A 251 -23.86 3.34 22.47
C VAL A 251 -25.00 4.07 23.19
N PRO A 252 -25.21 5.36 22.91
CA PRO A 252 -26.30 6.13 23.51
C PRO A 252 -27.67 5.64 23.02
N ASP A 253 -27.77 5.12 21.82
CA ASP A 253 -29.02 4.67 21.22
C ASP A 253 -29.57 3.40 21.88
N ARG A 254 -30.83 3.48 22.32
CA ARG A 254 -31.49 2.37 23.05
C ARG A 254 -31.79 1.17 22.15
N ALA A 255 -32.11 1.40 20.87
CA ALA A 255 -32.42 0.32 19.94
C ALA A 255 -31.19 -0.51 19.64
N ILE A 256 -30.05 0.17 19.39
CA ILE A 256 -28.76 -0.49 19.16
C ILE A 256 -28.32 -1.25 20.42
N ARG A 257 -28.44 -0.65 21.62
CA ARG A 257 -28.15 -1.36 22.88
C ARG A 257 -28.94 -2.64 23.04
N ASN A 258 -30.22 -2.60 22.71
CA ASN A 258 -31.08 -3.81 22.81
C ASN A 258 -30.64 -4.86 21.77
N ALA A 259 -30.30 -4.45 20.57
CA ALA A 259 -29.78 -5.36 19.53
C ALA A 259 -28.47 -6.02 19.97
N LEU A 260 -27.53 -5.26 20.54
CA LEU A 260 -26.27 -5.79 21.06
C LEU A 260 -26.51 -6.80 22.19
N ARG A 261 -27.40 -6.48 23.13
CA ARG A 261 -27.77 -7.39 24.25
C ARG A 261 -28.41 -8.69 23.75
N ASN A 262 -29.27 -8.63 22.74
CA ASN A 262 -29.88 -9.81 22.15
C ASN A 262 -28.83 -10.73 21.50
N ASN A 263 -27.71 -10.17 21.06
CA ASN A 263 -26.57 -10.90 20.52
C ASN A 263 -25.48 -11.19 21.58
N LYS A 264 -25.84 -11.17 22.86
CA LYS A 264 -24.98 -11.49 24.03
C LYS A 264 -23.82 -10.51 24.24
N ILE A 265 -23.79 -9.37 23.52
CA ILE A 265 -22.79 -8.32 23.73
C ILE A 265 -23.21 -7.53 24.97
N HIS A 266 -22.38 -7.57 26.00
CA HIS A 266 -22.68 -6.92 27.26
C HIS A 266 -22.49 -5.42 27.16
N VAL A 267 -23.57 -4.68 27.30
CA VAL A 267 -23.58 -3.20 27.36
C VAL A 267 -24.26 -2.77 28.63
N ASP A 268 -23.60 -1.95 29.42
CA ASP A 268 -24.12 -1.47 30.71
C ASP A 268 -25.35 -0.55 30.53
N PRO A 269 -26.04 -0.15 31.60
CA PRO A 269 -27.18 0.77 31.51
C PRO A 269 -26.82 2.15 30.96
N THR A 270 -25.57 2.59 31.07
CA THR A 270 -25.08 3.87 30.54
C THR A 270 -24.73 3.81 29.07
N GLY A 271 -24.76 2.61 28.46
CA GLY A 271 -24.45 2.38 27.05
C GLY A 271 -22.98 2.09 26.80
N ARG A 272 -22.18 1.81 27.82
CA ARG A 272 -20.78 1.40 27.64
C ARG A 272 -20.68 -0.11 27.55
N GLY A 273 -19.89 -0.59 26.62
CA GLY A 273 -19.55 -2.01 26.46
C GLY A 273 -18.08 -2.18 26.19
N ARG A 274 -17.54 -3.30 26.63
CA ARG A 274 -16.19 -3.74 26.27
C ARG A 274 -16.29 -5.13 25.67
N ILE A 275 -15.61 -5.32 24.56
CA ILE A 275 -15.58 -6.60 23.83
C ILE A 275 -14.12 -6.95 23.63
N HIS A 276 -13.73 -8.12 24.08
CA HIS A 276 -12.39 -8.65 23.85
C HIS A 276 -12.46 -9.69 22.74
N PHE A 277 -11.63 -9.51 21.72
CA PHE A 277 -11.47 -10.46 20.61
C PHE A 277 -10.14 -11.17 20.74
N SER A 278 -10.17 -12.47 20.69
CA SER A 278 -8.98 -13.33 20.68
C SER A 278 -9.07 -14.38 19.59
N GLY A 279 -8.08 -15.24 19.47
CA GLY A 279 -8.05 -16.31 18.47
C GLY A 279 -7.26 -15.94 17.22
N THR A 280 -7.81 -16.15 16.03
CA THR A 280 -7.15 -15.84 14.77
C THR A 280 -8.00 -14.90 13.92
N LEU A 281 -7.37 -14.19 12.95
CA LEU A 281 -8.12 -13.37 11.98
C LEU A 281 -9.16 -14.16 11.20
N ALA A 282 -8.90 -15.44 10.93
CA ALA A 282 -9.83 -16.32 10.22
C ALA A 282 -10.98 -16.80 11.13
N ASN A 283 -10.71 -17.00 12.43
CA ASN A 283 -11.66 -17.49 13.41
C ASN A 283 -11.54 -16.70 14.73
N PRO A 284 -12.04 -15.44 14.75
CA PRO A 284 -12.05 -14.66 15.97
C PRO A 284 -13.01 -15.26 17.01
N VAL A 285 -12.56 -15.30 18.25
CA VAL A 285 -13.34 -15.72 19.40
C VAL A 285 -13.71 -14.47 20.20
N TYR A 286 -14.98 -14.31 20.48
CA TYR A 286 -15.52 -13.28 21.39
C TYR A 286 -16.41 -13.94 22.44
N PRO A 287 -16.45 -13.41 23.67
CA PRO A 287 -17.21 -14.01 24.77
C PRO A 287 -18.72 -13.94 24.58
#